data_7ecbc3734bd5ec02d4825a888a7a740a
#
_entry.id   7ecbc3734bd5ec02d4825a888a7a740a
#
_cell.length_a   1.000
_cell.length_b   1.000
_cell.length_c   1.000
_cell.angle_alpha   90.00
_cell.angle_beta   90.00
_cell.angle_gamma   90.00
#
_symmetry.space_group_name_H-M   'P 1'
#
loop_
_entity.id
_entity.type
_entity.pdbx_description
1 polymer ?
#
loop_
_entity_poly.entity_id
_entity_poly.type
_entity_poly.pdbx_seq_one_letter_code
_entity_poly.pdbx_strand_id
1 'polypeptide(L)'
;DYCVPAGLVAQSQAKDGTVTDLRVSDDHEVTLPMACLVNESTAGGAELFANALRKMSGANLVGTTTAGMGVLLSDPQSFSDGSAAVITVGLLLANEGETWNGAGLTPDVDAALTADEQSSYYDFTVQTDPQISRAVNAVLALVG
;
A
#
# COMPACT_ATOMS: atom_id res chain seq x y z
N ASP A 1 11.18 -0.18 -7.42
CA ASP A 1 12.29 0.60 -7.97
C ASP A 1 11.79 1.88 -8.65
N TYR A 2 11.09 1.80 -9.80
CA TYR A 2 10.75 2.97 -10.62
C TYR A 2 9.88 4.06 -9.94
N CYS A 3 9.25 3.79 -8.83
CA CYS A 3 8.32 4.73 -8.17
C CYS A 3 8.85 5.29 -6.84
N VAL A 4 9.99 4.82 -6.38
CA VAL A 4 10.60 5.24 -5.11
C VAL A 4 12.10 5.42 -5.26
N PRO A 5 12.71 6.39 -4.55
CA PRO A 5 14.15 6.63 -4.59
C PRO A 5 14.95 5.44 -4.06
N ALA A 6 16.26 5.47 -4.32
CA ALA A 6 17.18 4.49 -3.78
C ALA A 6 17.11 4.45 -2.24
N GLY A 7 17.10 3.25 -1.69
CA GLY A 7 17.10 3.04 -0.26
C GLY A 7 16.29 1.85 0.21
N LEU A 8 16.23 1.68 1.52
CA LEU A 8 15.45 0.62 2.15
C LEU A 8 13.95 0.90 1.98
N VAL A 9 13.22 -0.05 1.41
CA VAL A 9 11.77 0.06 1.17
C VAL A 9 10.98 -0.65 2.26
N ALA A 10 11.42 -1.84 2.65
CA ALA A 10 10.68 -2.69 3.57
C ALA A 10 11.59 -3.63 4.35
N GLN A 11 11.19 -3.90 5.59
CA GLN A 11 11.78 -4.90 6.46
C GLN A 11 10.72 -5.92 6.89
N SER A 12 11.17 -7.04 7.44
CA SER A 12 10.34 -7.96 8.18
C SER A 12 10.82 -8.09 9.60
N GLN A 13 9.91 -8.30 10.53
CA GLN A 13 10.21 -8.64 11.90
C GLN A 13 9.68 -10.04 12.22
N ALA A 14 10.58 -10.97 12.54
CA ALA A 14 10.22 -12.31 12.96
C ALA A 14 9.66 -12.30 14.40
N LYS A 15 9.07 -13.45 14.82
CA LYS A 15 8.46 -13.60 16.15
C LYS A 15 9.44 -13.39 17.31
N ASP A 16 10.72 -13.66 17.11
CA ASP A 16 11.78 -13.46 18.11
C ASP A 16 12.29 -12.01 18.17
N GLY A 17 11.72 -11.12 17.35
CA GLY A 17 12.10 -9.73 17.24
C GLY A 17 13.21 -9.46 16.22
N THR A 18 13.77 -10.47 15.57
CA THR A 18 14.80 -10.29 14.54
C THR A 18 14.22 -9.50 13.35
N VAL A 19 14.91 -8.43 12.97
CA VAL A 19 14.54 -7.57 11.82
C VAL A 19 15.47 -7.88 10.65
N THR A 20 14.90 -8.01 9.47
CA THR A 20 15.63 -8.32 8.23
C THR A 20 15.14 -7.43 7.09
N ASP A 21 16.05 -6.89 6.29
CA ASP A 21 15.72 -6.12 5.11
C ASP A 21 15.10 -7.03 4.03
N LEU A 22 13.94 -6.65 3.54
CA LEU A 22 13.19 -7.41 2.53
C LEU A 22 13.34 -6.84 1.13
N ARG A 23 13.30 -5.52 1.02
CA ARG A 23 13.31 -4.82 -0.28
C ARG A 23 14.12 -3.56 -0.19
N VAL A 24 14.95 -3.36 -1.20
CA VAL A 24 15.76 -2.17 -1.42
C VAL A 24 15.48 -1.67 -2.83
N SER A 25 15.36 -0.38 -3.01
CA SER A 25 15.23 0.28 -4.31
C SER A 25 16.59 0.80 -4.77
N ASP A 26 16.79 0.83 -6.08
CA ASP A 26 17.97 1.41 -6.72
C ASP A 26 17.74 2.91 -7.07
N ASP A 27 18.58 3.50 -7.90
CA ASP A 27 18.58 4.91 -8.27
C ASP A 27 17.88 5.24 -9.61
N HIS A 28 16.96 4.36 -10.05
CA HIS A 28 16.26 4.51 -11.35
C HIS A 28 14.80 5.01 -11.19
N GLU A 29 14.56 5.93 -10.29
CA GLU A 29 13.21 6.43 -10.02
C GLU A 29 12.69 7.42 -11.06
N VAL A 30 11.37 7.45 -11.21
CA VAL A 30 10.64 8.48 -11.93
C VAL A 30 10.14 9.53 -10.94
N THR A 31 10.73 10.70 -10.97
CA THR A 31 10.45 11.82 -10.05
C THR A 31 9.22 12.63 -10.49
N LEU A 32 8.06 11.99 -10.54
CA LEU A 32 6.79 12.67 -10.82
C LEU A 32 5.93 12.74 -9.55
N PRO A 33 5.17 13.82 -9.36
CA PRO A 33 4.16 13.87 -8.30
C PRO A 33 3.14 12.75 -8.49
N MET A 34 2.83 12.03 -7.40
CA MET A 34 1.97 10.86 -7.43
C MET A 34 0.87 10.92 -6.38
N ALA A 35 -0.26 10.28 -6.68
CA ALA A 35 -1.25 9.89 -5.70
C ALA A 35 -1.56 8.40 -5.87
N CYS A 36 -1.82 7.72 -4.76
CA CYS A 36 -2.19 6.30 -4.74
C CYS A 36 -3.60 6.15 -4.19
N LEU A 37 -4.51 5.58 -4.99
CA LEU A 37 -5.85 5.25 -4.54
C LEU A 37 -5.82 4.00 -3.67
N VAL A 38 -6.41 4.08 -2.49
CA VAL A 38 -6.47 2.99 -1.52
C VAL A 38 -7.87 2.86 -0.93
N ASN A 39 -8.24 1.66 -0.50
CA ASN A 39 -9.50 1.40 0.19
C ASN A 39 -9.35 0.24 1.18
N GLU A 40 -10.45 -0.12 1.85
CA GLU A 40 -10.52 -1.20 2.84
C GLU A 40 -10.17 -2.59 2.29
N SER A 41 -10.13 -2.77 0.97
CA SER A 41 -9.68 -4.00 0.31
C SER A 41 -8.20 -3.98 -0.07
N THR A 42 -7.54 -2.82 0.07
CA THR A 42 -6.08 -2.71 -0.12
C THR A 42 -5.40 -3.40 1.05
N ALA A 43 -4.65 -4.48 0.79
CA ALA A 43 -4.08 -5.34 1.83
C ALA A 43 -2.66 -5.83 1.51
N GLY A 44 -1.90 -6.17 2.52
CA GLY A 44 -0.61 -6.86 2.41
C GLY A 44 0.43 -6.11 1.57
N GLY A 45 0.87 -6.73 0.47
CA GLY A 45 1.86 -6.13 -0.44
C GLY A 45 1.39 -4.84 -1.10
N ALA A 46 0.07 -4.66 -1.31
CA ALA A 46 -0.49 -3.41 -1.83
C ALA A 46 -0.37 -2.28 -0.79
N GLU A 47 -0.55 -2.57 0.49
CA GLU A 47 -0.32 -1.61 1.57
C GLU A 47 1.17 -1.25 1.68
N LEU A 48 2.06 -2.24 1.56
CA LEU A 48 3.50 -1.99 1.53
C LEU A 48 3.87 -1.03 0.39
N PHE A 49 3.36 -1.27 -0.81
CA PHE A 49 3.59 -0.42 -1.96
C PHE A 49 3.06 1.02 -1.74
N ALA A 50 1.81 1.14 -1.29
CA ALA A 50 1.20 2.44 -1.01
C ALA A 50 1.97 3.21 0.06
N ASN A 51 2.40 2.53 1.13
CA ASN A 51 3.19 3.15 2.19
C ASN A 51 4.58 3.58 1.71
N ALA A 52 5.25 2.77 0.87
CA ALA A 52 6.53 3.13 0.26
C ALA A 52 6.41 4.39 -0.61
N LEU A 53 5.38 4.48 -1.46
CA LEU A 53 5.11 5.69 -2.25
C LEU A 53 4.93 6.92 -1.36
N ARG A 54 4.14 6.80 -0.30
CA ARG A 54 3.91 7.92 0.64
C ARG A 54 5.19 8.35 1.35
N LYS A 55 5.89 7.39 1.94
CA LYS A 55 7.06 7.66 2.80
C LYS A 55 8.30 8.08 2.01
N MET A 56 8.55 7.50 0.85
CA MET A 56 9.78 7.68 0.10
C MET A 56 9.66 8.69 -1.04
N SER A 57 8.48 8.78 -1.68
CA SER A 57 8.27 9.66 -2.84
C SER A 57 7.31 10.81 -2.56
N GLY A 58 6.77 10.93 -1.34
CA GLY A 58 5.84 12.00 -0.98
C GLY A 58 4.48 11.93 -1.67
N ALA A 59 4.09 10.74 -2.15
CA ALA A 59 2.78 10.54 -2.75
C ALA A 59 1.66 10.67 -1.72
N ASN A 60 0.53 11.28 -2.11
CA ASN A 60 -0.68 11.28 -1.29
C ASN A 60 -1.42 9.95 -1.41
N LEU A 61 -1.82 9.36 -0.29
CA LEU A 61 -2.83 8.30 -0.27
C LEU A 61 -4.22 8.92 -0.31
N VAL A 62 -5.05 8.49 -1.25
CA VAL A 62 -6.39 9.03 -1.47
C VAL A 62 -7.40 7.88 -1.41
N GLY A 63 -8.44 8.00 -0.59
CA GLY A 63 -9.43 6.93 -0.49
C GLY A 63 -9.94 6.73 0.93
N THR A 64 -9.98 5.48 1.37
CA THR A 64 -10.37 5.07 2.73
C THR A 64 -9.26 4.28 3.40
N THR A 65 -9.32 4.09 4.72
CA THR A 65 -8.33 3.31 5.49
C THR A 65 -8.23 1.90 4.94
N THR A 66 -7.00 1.41 4.79
CA THR A 66 -6.70 0.08 4.23
C THR A 66 -6.97 -1.05 5.21
N ALA A 67 -6.86 -2.30 4.74
CA ALA A 67 -7.19 -3.49 5.52
C ALA A 67 -6.35 -3.70 6.79
N GLY A 68 -5.14 -3.19 6.85
CA GLY A 68 -4.25 -3.41 8.00
C GLY A 68 -3.62 -4.81 8.03
N MET A 69 -3.33 -5.39 6.87
CA MET A 69 -2.71 -6.71 6.75
C MET A 69 -1.18 -6.58 6.61
N GLY A 70 -0.53 -6.01 7.62
CA GLY A 70 0.93 -5.82 7.67
C GLY A 70 1.68 -7.07 8.10
N VAL A 71 1.42 -8.23 7.49
CA VAL A 71 2.02 -9.53 7.85
C VAL A 71 2.86 -10.10 6.73
N LEU A 72 3.95 -10.78 7.10
CA LEU A 72 4.74 -11.61 6.19
C LEU A 72 4.18 -13.04 6.22
N LEU A 73 3.83 -13.55 5.05
CA LEU A 73 3.36 -14.92 4.87
C LEU A 73 4.50 -15.83 4.45
N SER A 74 4.44 -17.10 4.87
CA SER A 74 5.37 -18.13 4.43
C SER A 74 5.13 -18.49 2.97
N ASP A 75 6.13 -19.11 2.33
CA ASP A 75 5.86 -19.90 1.14
C ASP A 75 4.85 -21.02 1.45
N PRO A 76 4.05 -21.46 0.46
CA PRO A 76 3.12 -22.56 0.63
C PRO A 76 3.85 -23.84 1.08
N GLN A 77 3.45 -24.36 2.25
CA GLN A 77 3.97 -25.63 2.78
C GLN A 77 3.04 -26.73 2.33
N SER A 78 3.52 -27.58 1.40
CA SER A 78 2.73 -28.69 0.85
C SER A 78 2.72 -29.91 1.77
N PHE A 79 1.56 -30.57 1.85
CA PHE A 79 1.37 -31.82 2.57
C PHE A 79 1.27 -33.02 1.63
N SER A 80 1.40 -34.22 2.18
CA SER A 80 1.41 -35.47 1.39
C SER A 80 0.08 -35.80 0.71
N ASP A 81 -1.02 -35.20 1.16
CA ASP A 81 -2.36 -35.34 0.58
C ASP A 81 -2.66 -34.35 -0.55
N GLY A 82 -1.67 -33.52 -0.92
CA GLY A 82 -1.80 -32.49 -1.96
C GLY A 82 -2.36 -31.15 -1.48
N SER A 83 -2.73 -31.01 -0.22
CA SER A 83 -3.08 -29.73 0.39
C SER A 83 -1.83 -28.90 0.70
N ALA A 84 -2.02 -27.60 0.95
CA ALA A 84 -0.94 -26.71 1.37
C ALA A 84 -1.45 -25.72 2.42
N ALA A 85 -0.54 -25.27 3.29
CA ALA A 85 -0.79 -24.20 4.25
C ALA A 85 0.13 -22.99 3.96
N VAL A 86 -0.43 -21.80 4.11
CA VAL A 86 0.30 -20.54 4.17
C VAL A 86 0.06 -19.93 5.55
N ILE A 87 1.11 -19.61 6.29
CA ILE A 87 1.00 -19.12 7.66
C ILE A 87 1.73 -17.79 7.81
N THR A 88 1.31 -16.98 8.76
CA THR A 88 2.03 -15.75 9.14
C THR A 88 3.33 -16.12 9.85
N VAL A 89 4.45 -15.63 9.33
CA VAL A 89 5.80 -15.88 9.87
C VAL A 89 6.45 -14.62 10.46
N GLY A 90 5.87 -13.44 10.24
CA GLY A 90 6.40 -12.19 10.76
C GLY A 90 5.48 -11.01 10.47
N LEU A 91 5.94 -9.82 10.84
CA LEU A 91 5.33 -8.54 10.48
C LEU A 91 6.08 -7.91 9.33
N LEU A 92 5.38 -7.17 8.49
CA LEU A 92 5.96 -6.24 7.55
C LEU A 92 6.18 -4.88 8.25
N LEU A 93 7.35 -4.31 8.02
CA LEU A 93 7.71 -2.99 8.52
C LEU A 93 8.03 -2.08 7.32
N ALA A 94 7.69 -0.81 7.46
CA ALA A 94 8.15 0.24 6.56
C ALA A 94 9.67 0.47 6.73
N ASN A 95 10.25 1.30 5.88
CA ASN A 95 11.66 1.68 5.91
C ASN A 95 12.12 2.28 7.26
N GLU A 96 11.22 2.87 8.04
CA GLU A 96 11.50 3.45 9.37
C GLU A 96 11.18 2.49 10.53
N GLY A 97 10.86 1.22 10.23
CA GLY A 97 10.57 0.20 11.23
C GLY A 97 9.13 0.19 11.76
N GLU A 98 8.24 1.01 11.20
CA GLU A 98 6.83 1.07 11.60
C GLU A 98 6.03 -0.03 10.93
N THR A 99 4.99 -0.53 11.60
CA THR A 99 4.02 -1.45 11.02
C THR A 99 2.64 -0.84 10.97
N TRP A 100 1.87 -1.20 9.95
CA TRP A 100 0.43 -0.86 9.82
C TRP A 100 -0.47 -2.04 10.16
N ASN A 101 0.10 -3.13 10.66
CA ASN A 101 -0.65 -4.34 10.98
C ASN A 101 -1.74 -4.07 12.03
N GLY A 102 -2.99 -4.42 11.70
CA GLY A 102 -4.17 -4.24 12.54
C GLY A 102 -4.78 -2.83 12.50
N ALA A 103 -4.04 -1.81 12.06
CA ALA A 103 -4.53 -0.43 12.00
C ALA A 103 -4.88 0.02 10.57
N GLY A 104 -4.17 -0.51 9.56
CA GLY A 104 -4.23 -0.03 8.19
C GLY A 104 -3.49 1.29 7.99
N LEU A 105 -3.44 1.72 6.75
CA LEU A 105 -2.93 3.02 6.34
C LEU A 105 -4.11 3.98 6.24
N THR A 106 -4.10 5.02 7.05
CA THR A 106 -5.07 6.12 6.92
C THR A 106 -4.70 6.97 5.71
N PRO A 107 -5.64 7.28 4.79
CA PRO A 107 -5.35 8.13 3.65
C PRO A 107 -5.08 9.58 4.06
N ASP A 108 -4.30 10.29 3.25
CA ASP A 108 -4.01 11.72 3.41
C ASP A 108 -5.20 12.57 2.94
N VAL A 109 -5.96 12.05 1.97
CA VAL A 109 -7.17 12.66 1.43
C VAL A 109 -8.30 11.64 1.46
N ASP A 110 -9.33 11.93 2.26
CA ASP A 110 -10.54 11.09 2.28
C ASP A 110 -11.29 11.18 0.94
N ALA A 111 -11.54 10.02 0.36
CA ALA A 111 -12.27 9.86 -0.88
C ALA A 111 -13.27 8.70 -0.78
N ALA A 112 -13.93 8.53 0.37
CA ALA A 112 -15.03 7.60 0.49
C ALA A 112 -16.13 7.90 -0.54
N LEU A 113 -16.64 6.86 -1.18
CA LEU A 113 -17.79 6.98 -2.09
C LEU A 113 -19.09 7.09 -1.27
N THR A 114 -19.98 7.97 -1.70
CA THR A 114 -21.35 8.01 -1.17
C THR A 114 -22.13 6.76 -1.59
N ALA A 115 -23.29 6.50 -0.97
CA ALA A 115 -24.11 5.34 -1.32
C ALA A 115 -24.56 5.37 -2.80
N ASP A 116 -24.85 6.54 -3.34
CA ASP A 116 -25.25 6.72 -4.74
C ASP A 116 -24.07 6.45 -5.69
N GLU A 117 -22.88 6.98 -5.37
CA GLU A 117 -21.66 6.73 -6.12
C GLU A 117 -21.29 5.23 -6.09
N GLN A 118 -21.44 4.57 -4.95
CA GLN A 118 -21.15 3.15 -4.79
C GLN A 118 -22.10 2.27 -5.64
N SER A 119 -23.37 2.65 -5.78
CA SER A 119 -24.33 1.95 -6.65
C SER A 119 -23.98 2.05 -8.14
N SER A 120 -23.26 3.09 -8.53
CA SER A 120 -22.82 3.37 -9.90
C SER A 120 -21.35 3.02 -10.17
N TYR A 121 -20.69 2.33 -9.24
CA TYR A 121 -19.23 2.10 -9.28
C TYR A 121 -18.73 1.52 -10.60
N TYR A 122 -19.47 0.57 -11.19
CA TYR A 122 -19.09 -0.08 -12.45
C TYR A 122 -19.38 0.76 -13.70
N ASP A 123 -20.10 1.87 -13.55
CA ASP A 123 -20.43 2.79 -14.65
C ASP A 123 -19.42 3.95 -14.76
N PHE A 124 -18.50 4.09 -13.80
CA PHE A 124 -17.49 5.11 -13.83
C PHE A 124 -16.48 4.90 -14.95
N THR A 125 -16.11 5.99 -15.57
CA THR A 125 -14.95 6.10 -16.45
C THR A 125 -13.86 6.90 -15.75
N VAL A 126 -12.65 6.92 -16.30
CA VAL A 126 -11.53 7.74 -15.78
C VAL A 126 -11.94 9.23 -15.62
N GLN A 127 -12.83 9.73 -16.47
CA GLN A 127 -13.29 11.12 -16.46
C GLN A 127 -14.42 11.38 -15.47
N THR A 128 -15.18 10.35 -15.09
CA THR A 128 -16.38 10.48 -14.24
C THR A 128 -16.19 9.92 -12.84
N ASP A 129 -15.09 9.22 -12.58
CA ASP A 129 -14.79 8.64 -11.28
C ASP A 129 -14.43 9.74 -10.26
N PRO A 130 -15.23 9.88 -9.17
CA PRO A 130 -14.98 10.90 -8.17
C PRO A 130 -13.69 10.67 -7.38
N GLN A 131 -13.23 9.42 -7.21
CA GLN A 131 -12.00 9.12 -6.50
C GLN A 131 -10.78 9.49 -7.34
N ILE A 132 -10.79 9.19 -8.65
CA ILE A 132 -9.76 9.64 -9.59
C ILE A 132 -9.70 11.17 -9.62
N SER A 133 -10.85 11.86 -9.67
CA SER A 133 -10.89 13.32 -9.63
C SER A 133 -10.24 13.90 -8.37
N ARG A 134 -10.51 13.30 -7.19
CA ARG A 134 -9.87 13.71 -5.92
C ARG A 134 -8.38 13.43 -5.93
N ALA A 135 -7.95 12.29 -6.49
CA ALA A 135 -6.53 11.96 -6.62
C ALA A 135 -5.77 12.94 -7.54
N VAL A 136 -6.37 13.31 -8.67
CA VAL A 136 -5.80 14.34 -9.57
C VAL A 136 -5.67 15.68 -8.86
N ASN A 137 -6.69 16.11 -8.11
CA ASN A 137 -6.61 17.35 -7.33
C ASN A 137 -5.51 17.28 -6.25
N ALA A 138 -5.33 16.15 -5.60
CA ALA A 138 -4.26 15.93 -4.63
C ALA A 138 -2.88 16.06 -5.29
N VAL A 139 -2.68 15.48 -6.48
CA VAL A 139 -1.43 15.63 -7.25
C VAL A 139 -1.20 17.09 -7.67
N LEU A 140 -2.23 17.78 -8.16
CA LEU A 140 -2.12 19.19 -8.56
C LEU A 140 -1.73 20.09 -7.38
N ALA A 141 -2.17 19.76 -6.17
CA ALA A 141 -1.77 20.49 -4.97
C ALA A 141 -0.30 20.27 -4.56
N LEU A 142 0.36 19.22 -5.04
CA LEU A 142 1.79 18.98 -4.81
C LEU A 142 2.69 19.79 -5.76
N VAL A 143 2.16 20.29 -6.88
CA VAL A 143 2.93 21.00 -7.92
C VAL A 143 2.62 22.50 -8.02
N GLY A 144 1.62 22.98 -7.29
CA GLY A 144 1.21 24.41 -7.25
C GLY A 144 1.80 25.13 -6.11
#